data_8fa81433c72397dc3728773829bb4819
#
_entry.id   8fa81433c72397dc3728773829bb4819
#
_cell.length_a   1.000
_cell.length_b   1.000
_cell.length_c   1.000
_cell.angle_alpha   90.00
_cell.angle_beta   90.00
_cell.angle_gamma   90.00
#
_symmetry.space_group_name_H-M   'P 1'
#
loop_
_entity.id
_entity.type
_entity.pdbx_description
1 polymer ?
#
loop_
_entity_poly.entity_id
_entity_poly.type
_entity_poly.pdbx_seq_one_letter_code
_entity_poly.pdbx_strand_id
1 'polypeptide(L)'
;MKIQDIKMGKINTPLLRPYIIGKKVLNFSDEIVIKIITDTGDIGYGSATPTPLITGETEYSIMGAINYIKHDILGLDIDNLEEIMKVIHNSIYANNSAKAAIDMAIYDLFCKKYGIPLYKFLGGYKTTLTTDITIANGSVEQMVSKSLEAIMNNYTYLKVKVGNDIEHDIARVKAVRKAVRKGIKIRVDANQGWRPKEAVSVIRKFEDMDLDIEFVEQPVNAWDIDGLKYVTDNVETKILADESVFGPSDAFKIIEKRAADLISIKLMKC
;
A
#
# COMPACT_ATOMS: atom_id res chain seq x y z
N MET A 1 -16.21 -25.10 13.96
CA MET A 1 -15.37 -25.09 12.71
C MET A 1 -13.94 -24.79 13.12
N LYS A 2 -13.11 -25.84 13.17
CA LYS A 2 -11.73 -25.72 13.67
C LYS A 2 -10.72 -25.71 12.53
N ILE A 3 -9.64 -24.94 12.69
CA ILE A 3 -8.54 -24.90 11.73
C ILE A 3 -7.82 -26.26 11.73
N GLN A 4 -7.80 -26.93 10.57
CA GLN A 4 -7.19 -28.25 10.42
C GLN A 4 -5.81 -28.17 9.75
N ASP A 5 -5.66 -27.32 8.72
CA ASP A 5 -4.41 -27.22 7.98
C ASP A 5 -4.26 -25.84 7.31
N ILE A 6 -3.01 -25.44 7.06
CA ILE A 6 -2.66 -24.30 6.22
C ILE A 6 -1.74 -24.78 5.10
N LYS A 7 -2.15 -24.57 3.86
CA LYS A 7 -1.36 -24.85 2.66
C LYS A 7 -0.94 -23.56 1.99
N MET A 8 0.26 -23.52 1.45
CA MET A 8 0.84 -22.39 0.75
C MET A 8 1.16 -22.75 -0.69
N GLY A 9 1.05 -21.77 -1.57
CA GLY A 9 1.47 -21.85 -2.95
C GLY A 9 2.01 -20.51 -3.42
N LYS A 10 2.93 -20.54 -4.39
CA LYS A 10 3.40 -19.35 -5.08
C LYS A 10 2.65 -19.18 -6.38
N ILE A 11 2.18 -17.96 -6.62
CA ILE A 11 1.62 -17.53 -7.90
C ILE A 11 2.54 -16.47 -8.48
N ASN A 12 2.95 -16.67 -9.73
CA ASN A 12 3.73 -15.71 -10.50
C ASN A 12 2.88 -15.22 -11.65
N THR A 13 2.39 -13.99 -11.56
CA THR A 13 1.47 -13.40 -12.55
C THR A 13 2.24 -12.45 -13.45
N PRO A 14 2.28 -12.67 -14.77
CA PRO A 14 2.91 -11.72 -15.68
C PRO A 14 2.16 -10.40 -15.69
N LEU A 15 2.91 -9.30 -15.61
CA LEU A 15 2.34 -7.96 -15.70
C LEU A 15 2.05 -7.63 -17.18
N LEU A 16 0.94 -6.96 -17.45
CA LEU A 16 0.60 -6.46 -18.79
C LEU A 16 1.67 -5.52 -19.35
N ARG A 17 2.36 -4.80 -18.48
CA ARG A 17 3.49 -3.91 -18.78
C ARG A 17 4.51 -3.97 -17.65
N PRO A 18 5.81 -3.83 -17.94
CA PRO A 18 6.84 -3.73 -16.88
C PRO A 18 6.52 -2.60 -15.90
N TYR A 19 6.65 -2.88 -14.61
CA TYR A 19 6.45 -1.90 -13.55
C TYR A 19 7.80 -1.52 -12.93
N ILE A 20 8.06 -0.21 -12.83
CA ILE A 20 9.34 0.31 -12.35
C ILE A 20 9.16 0.88 -10.94
N ILE A 21 9.91 0.30 -9.98
CA ILE A 21 9.99 0.79 -8.60
C ILE A 21 11.44 1.20 -8.34
N GLY A 22 11.71 2.49 -8.23
CA GLY A 22 13.07 3.00 -8.13
C GLY A 22 13.92 2.56 -9.33
N LYS A 23 14.95 1.74 -9.09
CA LYS A 23 15.82 1.18 -10.14
C LYS A 23 15.44 -0.24 -10.57
N LYS A 24 14.44 -0.84 -9.97
CA LYS A 24 14.03 -2.23 -10.24
C LYS A 24 12.90 -2.27 -11.24
N VAL A 25 13.04 -3.10 -12.27
CA VAL A 25 11.99 -3.40 -13.26
C VAL A 25 11.36 -4.73 -12.89
N LEU A 26 10.05 -4.73 -12.67
CA LEU A 26 9.24 -5.92 -12.39
C LEU A 26 8.45 -6.29 -13.65
N ASN A 27 8.60 -7.52 -14.11
CA ASN A 27 7.82 -8.09 -15.21
C ASN A 27 6.71 -9.01 -14.72
N PHE A 28 6.77 -9.40 -13.45
CA PHE A 28 5.83 -10.32 -12.80
C PHE A 28 5.46 -9.77 -11.42
N SER A 29 4.26 -10.13 -10.96
CA SER A 29 3.84 -10.00 -9.56
C SER A 29 3.96 -11.38 -8.92
N ASP A 30 4.79 -11.48 -7.88
CA ASP A 30 4.95 -12.69 -7.08
C ASP A 30 4.02 -12.61 -5.86
N GLU A 31 3.20 -13.64 -5.65
CA GLU A 31 2.28 -13.74 -4.53
C GLU A 31 2.45 -15.08 -3.82
N ILE A 32 2.51 -15.05 -2.51
CA ILE A 32 2.34 -16.23 -1.67
C ILE A 32 0.87 -16.32 -1.32
N VAL A 33 0.17 -17.28 -1.91
CA VAL A 33 -1.23 -17.54 -1.61
C VAL A 33 -1.32 -18.64 -0.58
N ILE A 34 -2.15 -18.45 0.42
CA ILE A 34 -2.47 -19.47 1.43
C ILE A 34 -3.94 -19.87 1.34
N LYS A 35 -4.19 -21.10 1.72
CA LYS A 35 -5.53 -21.59 2.05
C LYS A 35 -5.53 -22.22 3.41
N ILE A 36 -6.44 -21.78 4.25
CA ILE A 36 -6.74 -22.41 5.55
C ILE A 36 -7.89 -23.37 5.35
N ILE A 37 -7.70 -24.59 5.78
CA ILE A 37 -8.69 -25.68 5.65
C ILE A 37 -9.22 -25.99 7.04
N THR A 38 -10.52 -26.13 7.17
CA THR A 38 -11.18 -26.49 8.43
C THR A 38 -11.52 -27.97 8.49
N ASP A 39 -11.88 -28.44 9.68
CA ASP A 39 -12.40 -29.80 9.95
C ASP A 39 -13.71 -30.11 9.23
N THR A 40 -14.45 -29.09 8.79
CA THR A 40 -15.66 -29.20 7.97
C THR A 40 -15.39 -29.21 6.47
N GLY A 41 -14.12 -29.00 6.05
CA GLY A 41 -13.73 -28.93 4.65
C GLY A 41 -13.85 -27.52 4.02
N ASP A 42 -14.32 -26.54 4.78
CA ASP A 42 -14.38 -25.15 4.30
C ASP A 42 -12.99 -24.56 4.14
N ILE A 43 -12.84 -23.65 3.17
CA ILE A 43 -11.56 -23.05 2.80
C ILE A 43 -11.64 -21.53 2.82
N GLY A 44 -10.71 -20.90 3.56
CA GLY A 44 -10.42 -19.47 3.49
C GLY A 44 -9.13 -19.18 2.74
N TYR A 45 -9.09 -18.05 2.01
CA TYR A 45 -7.95 -17.64 1.22
C TYR A 45 -7.36 -16.32 1.72
N GLY A 46 -6.03 -16.24 1.69
CA GLY A 46 -5.28 -15.02 1.91
C GLY A 46 -4.03 -14.99 1.05
N SER A 47 -3.40 -13.83 0.94
CA SER A 47 -2.18 -13.68 0.16
C SER A 47 -1.21 -12.69 0.79
N ALA A 48 0.07 -12.84 0.45
CA ALA A 48 1.14 -11.93 0.81
C ALA A 48 2.06 -11.68 -0.38
N THR A 49 2.33 -10.41 -0.66
CA THR A 49 3.28 -10.01 -1.70
C THR A 49 4.66 -9.79 -1.09
N PRO A 50 5.70 -10.49 -1.53
CA PRO A 50 7.07 -10.23 -1.10
C PRO A 50 7.52 -8.83 -1.55
N THR A 51 7.83 -7.95 -0.61
CA THR A 51 8.26 -6.56 -0.90
C THR A 51 9.52 -6.18 -0.11
N PRO A 52 10.69 -6.76 -0.45
CA PRO A 52 11.92 -6.59 0.33
C PRO A 52 12.34 -5.12 0.54
N LEU A 53 12.01 -4.24 -0.41
CA LEU A 53 12.35 -2.80 -0.33
C LEU A 53 11.41 -1.99 0.57
N ILE A 54 10.23 -2.53 0.91
CA ILE A 54 9.23 -1.84 1.73
C ILE A 54 9.13 -2.49 3.10
N THR A 55 8.78 -3.78 3.15
CA THR A 55 8.58 -4.51 4.42
C THR A 55 9.84 -5.26 4.89
N GLY A 56 10.85 -5.41 4.03
CA GLY A 56 12.02 -6.24 4.31
C GLY A 56 11.74 -7.75 4.14
N GLU A 57 10.50 -8.13 3.84
CA GLU A 57 10.09 -9.53 3.76
C GLU A 57 10.31 -10.09 2.34
N THR A 58 10.92 -11.26 2.30
CA THR A 58 11.14 -12.06 1.09
C THR A 58 10.12 -13.19 1.02
N GLU A 59 10.03 -13.86 -0.12
CA GLU A 59 9.23 -15.07 -0.30
C GLU A 59 9.50 -16.09 0.82
N TYR A 60 10.77 -16.39 1.08
CA TYR A 60 11.17 -17.38 2.07
C TYR A 60 10.86 -16.98 3.51
N SER A 61 11.05 -15.69 3.86
CA SER A 61 10.72 -15.22 5.19
C SER A 61 9.20 -15.25 5.45
N ILE A 62 8.40 -14.88 4.45
CA ILE A 62 6.92 -14.97 4.55
C ILE A 62 6.47 -16.42 4.74
N MET A 63 6.96 -17.35 3.90
CA MET A 63 6.62 -18.77 4.02
C MET A 63 7.08 -19.36 5.35
N GLY A 64 8.27 -18.98 5.82
CA GLY A 64 8.80 -19.39 7.12
C GLY A 64 7.93 -18.87 8.28
N ALA A 65 7.54 -17.62 8.24
CA ALA A 65 6.68 -17.02 9.26
C ALA A 65 5.26 -17.66 9.27
N ILE A 66 4.68 -17.91 8.10
CA ILE A 66 3.39 -18.61 8.01
C ILE A 66 3.49 -20.02 8.61
N ASN A 67 4.55 -20.77 8.30
CA ASN A 67 4.77 -22.09 8.90
C ASN A 67 4.94 -22.03 10.42
N TYR A 68 5.61 -21.00 10.92
CA TYR A 68 5.77 -20.78 12.35
C TYR A 68 4.41 -20.52 13.03
N ILE A 69 3.64 -19.55 12.53
CA ILE A 69 2.32 -19.17 13.07
C ILE A 69 1.32 -20.33 12.97
N LYS A 70 1.41 -21.14 11.92
CA LYS A 70 0.53 -22.32 11.71
C LYS A 70 0.45 -23.18 12.96
N HIS A 71 1.56 -23.46 13.62
CA HIS A 71 1.58 -24.33 14.80
C HIS A 71 0.75 -23.79 15.97
N ASP A 72 0.65 -22.47 16.10
CA ASP A 72 -0.04 -21.80 17.18
C ASP A 72 -1.56 -21.73 16.98
N ILE A 73 -2.03 -21.77 15.71
CA ILE A 73 -3.45 -21.59 15.38
C ILE A 73 -4.19 -22.87 14.99
N LEU A 74 -3.46 -23.99 14.75
CA LEU A 74 -4.11 -25.29 14.47
C LEU A 74 -5.02 -25.72 15.63
N GLY A 75 -6.23 -26.17 15.30
CA GLY A 75 -7.23 -26.63 16.28
C GLY A 75 -8.08 -25.50 16.90
N LEU A 76 -7.73 -24.22 16.69
CA LEU A 76 -8.56 -23.10 17.17
C LEU A 76 -9.89 -23.05 16.39
N ASP A 77 -10.94 -22.62 17.07
CA ASP A 77 -12.27 -22.49 16.47
C ASP A 77 -12.43 -21.11 15.82
N ILE A 78 -12.88 -21.10 14.56
CA ILE A 78 -13.10 -19.87 13.77
C ILE A 78 -14.05 -18.89 14.47
N ASP A 79 -14.94 -19.38 15.35
CA ASP A 79 -15.86 -18.51 16.11
C ASP A 79 -15.13 -17.62 17.13
N ASN A 80 -13.95 -18.04 17.58
CA ASN A 80 -13.11 -17.28 18.50
C ASN A 80 -12.19 -16.29 17.74
N LEU A 81 -12.76 -15.48 16.86
CA LEU A 81 -12.03 -14.61 15.95
C LEU A 81 -10.97 -13.73 16.66
N GLU A 82 -11.36 -13.06 17.74
CA GLU A 82 -10.46 -12.20 18.52
C GLU A 82 -9.29 -12.97 19.16
N GLU A 83 -9.55 -14.19 19.64
CA GLU A 83 -8.50 -15.06 20.19
C GLU A 83 -7.50 -15.44 19.10
N ILE A 84 -7.98 -15.84 17.92
CA ILE A 84 -7.13 -16.19 16.78
C ILE A 84 -6.27 -14.99 16.36
N MET A 85 -6.88 -13.80 16.24
CA MET A 85 -6.15 -12.58 15.88
C MET A 85 -5.06 -12.27 16.91
N LYS A 86 -5.36 -12.39 18.21
CA LYS A 86 -4.38 -12.21 19.28
C LYS A 86 -3.24 -13.21 19.18
N VAL A 87 -3.50 -14.47 18.88
CA VAL A 87 -2.47 -15.49 18.68
C VAL A 87 -1.60 -15.13 17.48
N ILE A 88 -2.19 -14.80 16.31
CA ILE A 88 -1.45 -14.42 15.11
C ILE A 88 -0.53 -13.23 15.39
N HIS A 89 -1.05 -12.17 16.02
CA HIS A 89 -0.27 -10.97 16.31
C HIS A 89 0.89 -11.21 17.26
N ASN A 90 0.74 -12.11 18.24
CA ASN A 90 1.73 -12.39 19.27
C ASN A 90 2.72 -13.50 18.92
N SER A 91 2.46 -14.32 17.88
CA SER A 91 3.29 -15.48 17.53
C SER A 91 4.72 -15.09 17.16
N ILE A 92 4.90 -14.01 16.42
CA ILE A 92 6.21 -13.58 15.91
C ILE A 92 6.27 -12.05 15.85
N TYR A 93 7.45 -11.49 16.11
CA TYR A 93 7.66 -10.04 15.98
C TYR A 93 7.72 -9.64 14.50
N ALA A 94 7.10 -8.50 14.13
CA ALA A 94 6.98 -8.03 12.74
C ALA A 94 6.34 -9.11 11.83
N ASN A 95 6.90 -9.36 10.62
CA ASN A 95 6.39 -10.34 9.65
C ASN A 95 4.93 -10.08 9.24
N ASN A 96 4.62 -8.81 9.02
CA ASN A 96 3.23 -8.36 8.86
C ASN A 96 2.58 -8.88 7.58
N SER A 97 3.35 -9.12 6.50
CA SER A 97 2.80 -9.72 5.28
C SER A 97 2.30 -11.15 5.53
N ALA A 98 3.05 -11.94 6.30
CA ALA A 98 2.64 -13.29 6.66
C ALA A 98 1.40 -13.29 7.57
N LYS A 99 1.38 -12.40 8.58
CA LYS A 99 0.23 -12.21 9.47
C LYS A 99 -1.02 -11.79 8.70
N ALA A 100 -0.88 -10.80 7.80
CA ALA A 100 -1.98 -10.31 6.97
C ALA A 100 -2.57 -11.41 6.07
N ALA A 101 -1.72 -12.28 5.50
CA ALA A 101 -2.21 -13.41 4.71
C ALA A 101 -3.08 -14.36 5.55
N ILE A 102 -2.66 -14.69 6.77
CA ILE A 102 -3.41 -15.57 7.66
C ILE A 102 -4.69 -14.88 8.13
N ASP A 103 -4.60 -13.61 8.54
CA ASP A 103 -5.73 -12.77 8.96
C ASP A 103 -6.81 -12.75 7.86
N MET A 104 -6.46 -12.40 6.63
CA MET A 104 -7.40 -12.41 5.50
C MET A 104 -8.09 -13.76 5.31
N ALA A 105 -7.36 -14.87 5.43
CA ALA A 105 -7.92 -16.20 5.26
C ALA A 105 -8.90 -16.56 6.40
N ILE A 106 -8.61 -16.14 7.64
CA ILE A 106 -9.49 -16.33 8.79
C ILE A 106 -10.79 -15.52 8.63
N TYR A 107 -10.67 -14.23 8.27
CA TYR A 107 -11.84 -13.38 8.00
C TYR A 107 -12.69 -13.90 6.83
N ASP A 108 -12.06 -14.44 5.78
CA ASP A 108 -12.75 -15.07 4.66
C ASP A 108 -13.56 -16.29 5.12
N LEU A 109 -12.97 -17.18 5.95
CA LEU A 109 -13.66 -18.31 6.55
C LEU A 109 -14.83 -17.87 7.44
N PHE A 110 -14.58 -16.91 8.34
CA PHE A 110 -15.59 -16.41 9.26
C PHE A 110 -16.80 -15.85 8.49
N CYS A 111 -16.53 -15.00 7.51
CA CYS A 111 -17.57 -14.38 6.70
C CYS A 111 -18.34 -15.40 5.84
N LYS A 112 -17.67 -16.41 5.29
CA LYS A 112 -18.31 -17.52 4.57
C LYS A 112 -19.23 -18.33 5.47
N LYS A 113 -18.76 -18.68 6.67
CA LYS A 113 -19.54 -19.43 7.66
C LYS A 113 -20.88 -18.76 7.97
N TYR A 114 -20.89 -17.45 8.13
CA TYR A 114 -22.08 -16.68 8.49
C TYR A 114 -22.84 -16.09 7.29
N GLY A 115 -22.36 -16.31 6.06
CA GLY A 115 -22.99 -15.77 4.85
C GLY A 115 -22.98 -14.25 4.77
N ILE A 116 -22.01 -13.59 5.40
CA ILE A 116 -21.91 -12.13 5.48
C ILE A 116 -20.74 -11.65 4.61
N PRO A 117 -20.93 -10.75 3.66
CA PRO A 117 -19.80 -10.12 2.93
C PRO A 117 -18.86 -9.40 3.89
N LEU A 118 -17.54 -9.62 3.73
CA LEU A 118 -16.51 -9.08 4.62
C LEU A 118 -16.63 -7.55 4.81
N TYR A 119 -16.88 -6.79 3.73
CA TYR A 119 -17.02 -5.34 3.85
C TYR A 119 -18.18 -4.92 4.75
N LYS A 120 -19.29 -5.70 4.78
CA LYS A 120 -20.42 -5.43 5.67
C LYS A 120 -20.08 -5.79 7.12
N PHE A 121 -19.40 -6.92 7.31
CA PHE A 121 -18.91 -7.32 8.63
C PHE A 121 -18.00 -6.26 9.26
N LEU A 122 -17.14 -5.65 8.45
CA LEU A 122 -16.25 -4.56 8.88
C LEU A 122 -16.94 -3.18 8.94
N GLY A 123 -18.28 -3.11 8.85
CA GLY A 123 -19.04 -1.86 8.97
C GLY A 123 -19.14 -1.04 7.70
N GLY A 124 -18.73 -1.58 6.56
CA GLY A 124 -18.84 -0.90 5.26
C GLY A 124 -20.29 -0.80 4.77
N TYR A 125 -20.67 0.37 4.28
CA TYR A 125 -22.01 0.63 3.73
C TYR A 125 -21.99 0.98 2.24
N LYS A 126 -20.86 1.49 1.72
CA LYS A 126 -20.71 1.86 0.31
C LYS A 126 -20.49 0.62 -0.54
N THR A 127 -21.17 0.55 -1.67
CA THR A 127 -21.02 -0.50 -2.67
C THR A 127 -20.05 -0.13 -3.80
N THR A 128 -19.65 1.15 -3.87
CA THR A 128 -18.74 1.68 -4.88
C THR A 128 -17.62 2.48 -4.21
N LEU A 129 -16.40 2.32 -4.72
CA LEU A 129 -15.22 3.06 -4.30
C LEU A 129 -14.56 3.68 -5.51
N THR A 130 -14.00 4.87 -5.34
CA THR A 130 -13.16 5.51 -6.36
C THR A 130 -11.70 5.19 -6.04
N THR A 131 -10.97 4.75 -7.06
CA THR A 131 -9.53 4.49 -6.98
C THR A 131 -8.75 5.39 -7.92
N ASP A 132 -7.46 5.55 -7.68
CA ASP A 132 -6.54 6.14 -8.63
C ASP A 132 -5.88 5.10 -9.53
N ILE A 133 -5.22 5.57 -10.60
CA ILE A 133 -4.30 4.77 -11.39
C ILE A 133 -2.90 5.35 -11.31
N THR A 134 -1.92 4.47 -11.13
CA THR A 134 -0.52 4.88 -11.05
C THR A 134 0.06 5.15 -12.45
N ILE A 135 0.56 6.35 -12.65
CA ILE A 135 1.39 6.74 -13.79
C ILE A 135 2.85 6.52 -13.39
N ALA A 136 3.40 5.39 -13.82
CA ALA A 136 4.78 5.02 -13.51
C ALA A 136 5.78 6.03 -14.08
N ASN A 137 6.93 6.15 -13.44
CA ASN A 137 8.00 7.03 -13.86
C ASN A 137 8.48 6.70 -15.29
N GLY A 138 8.77 7.73 -16.08
CA GLY A 138 9.17 7.60 -17.48
C GLY A 138 9.53 8.95 -18.09
N SER A 139 9.65 9.04 -19.43
CA SER A 139 9.79 10.34 -20.09
C SER A 139 8.51 11.17 -19.96
N VAL A 140 8.62 12.47 -20.13
CA VAL A 140 7.47 13.40 -20.11
C VAL A 140 6.38 12.93 -21.07
N GLU A 141 6.75 12.56 -22.29
CA GLU A 141 5.83 12.12 -23.35
C GLU A 141 5.11 10.82 -22.96
N GLN A 142 5.86 9.86 -22.38
CA GLN A 142 5.29 8.60 -21.90
C GLN A 142 4.28 8.81 -20.78
N MET A 143 4.60 9.66 -19.81
CA MET A 143 3.71 9.93 -18.67
C MET A 143 2.46 10.68 -19.11
N VAL A 144 2.58 11.65 -20.02
CA VAL A 144 1.43 12.33 -20.62
C VAL A 144 0.55 11.36 -21.39
N SER A 145 1.12 10.51 -22.25
CA SER A 145 0.38 9.52 -23.03
C SER A 145 -0.39 8.55 -22.13
N LYS A 146 0.25 8.03 -21.07
CA LYS A 146 -0.40 7.15 -20.08
C LYS A 146 -1.50 7.85 -19.29
N SER A 147 -1.31 9.13 -18.96
CA SER A 147 -2.33 9.91 -18.27
C SER A 147 -3.58 10.12 -19.14
N LEU A 148 -3.40 10.39 -20.43
CA LEU A 148 -4.51 10.51 -21.37
C LEU A 148 -5.21 9.15 -21.61
N GLU A 149 -4.45 8.06 -21.73
CA GLU A 149 -5.00 6.69 -21.79
C GLU A 149 -5.86 6.38 -20.55
N ALA A 150 -5.38 6.75 -19.36
CA ALA A 150 -6.11 6.56 -18.10
C ALA A 150 -7.46 7.32 -18.11
N ILE A 151 -7.45 8.57 -18.59
CA ILE A 151 -8.68 9.37 -18.69
C ILE A 151 -9.67 8.77 -19.71
N MET A 152 -9.19 8.26 -20.84
CA MET A 152 -10.04 7.55 -21.82
C MET A 152 -10.68 6.29 -21.20
N ASN A 153 -10.03 5.67 -20.21
CA ASN A 153 -10.55 4.57 -19.42
C ASN A 153 -11.35 5.02 -18.18
N ASN A 154 -11.82 6.28 -18.15
CA ASN A 154 -12.66 6.86 -17.11
C ASN A 154 -12.02 7.02 -15.72
N TYR A 155 -10.70 6.98 -15.60
CA TYR A 155 -10.04 7.35 -14.35
C TYR A 155 -10.10 8.86 -14.14
N THR A 156 -10.45 9.25 -12.94
CA THR A 156 -10.54 10.67 -12.51
C THR A 156 -9.46 11.05 -11.49
N TYR A 157 -8.69 10.07 -11.03
CA TYR A 157 -7.57 10.23 -10.11
C TYR A 157 -6.31 9.61 -10.72
N LEU A 158 -5.24 10.39 -10.82
CA LEU A 158 -3.93 9.95 -11.30
C LEU A 158 -2.91 10.04 -10.16
N LYS A 159 -2.21 8.94 -9.88
CA LYS A 159 -1.07 8.91 -8.96
C LYS A 159 0.22 8.95 -9.76
N VAL A 160 0.90 10.09 -9.77
CA VAL A 160 2.10 10.35 -10.59
C VAL A 160 3.35 10.03 -9.78
N LYS A 161 4.16 9.08 -10.25
CA LYS A 161 5.43 8.71 -9.62
C LYS A 161 6.54 9.69 -9.99
N VAL A 162 7.28 10.14 -8.96
CA VAL A 162 8.42 11.06 -9.03
C VAL A 162 9.55 10.58 -8.10
N GLY A 163 10.52 11.43 -7.75
CA GLY A 163 11.52 11.15 -6.72
C GLY A 163 12.89 10.73 -7.28
N ASN A 164 13.14 10.86 -8.59
CA ASN A 164 14.43 10.49 -9.18
C ASN A 164 15.31 11.70 -9.53
N ASP A 165 14.71 12.76 -10.04
CA ASP A 165 15.41 13.96 -10.48
C ASP A 165 14.46 15.15 -10.41
N ILE A 166 14.80 16.15 -9.62
CA ILE A 166 13.93 17.27 -9.25
C ILE A 166 13.43 18.05 -10.48
N GLU A 167 14.33 18.41 -11.41
CA GLU A 167 13.95 19.21 -12.57
C GLU A 167 13.05 18.42 -13.52
N HIS A 168 13.36 17.15 -13.74
CA HIS A 168 12.54 16.25 -14.53
C HIS A 168 11.20 15.95 -13.84
N ASP A 169 11.18 15.78 -12.51
CA ASP A 169 9.96 15.54 -11.74
C ASP A 169 8.99 16.73 -11.88
N ILE A 170 9.48 17.96 -11.77
CA ILE A 170 8.68 19.18 -11.97
C ILE A 170 8.16 19.24 -13.41
N ALA A 171 9.01 18.99 -14.40
CA ALA A 171 8.61 19.00 -15.80
C ALA A 171 7.52 17.96 -16.11
N ARG A 172 7.65 16.75 -15.56
CA ARG A 172 6.68 15.63 -15.71
C ARG A 172 5.32 16.00 -15.13
N VAL A 173 5.26 16.44 -13.87
CA VAL A 173 4.00 16.78 -13.19
C VAL A 173 3.31 17.95 -13.90
N LYS A 174 4.07 19.00 -14.28
CA LYS A 174 3.58 20.13 -15.07
C LYS A 174 2.99 19.69 -16.41
N ALA A 175 3.68 18.82 -17.14
CA ALA A 175 3.22 18.33 -18.43
C ALA A 175 1.96 17.47 -18.30
N VAL A 176 1.90 16.59 -17.31
CA VAL A 176 0.69 15.80 -17.00
C VAL A 176 -0.48 16.74 -16.69
N ARG A 177 -0.32 17.73 -15.78
CA ARG A 177 -1.39 18.69 -15.45
C ARG A 177 -1.86 19.47 -16.67
N LYS A 178 -0.93 19.90 -17.53
CA LYS A 178 -1.28 20.61 -18.78
C LYS A 178 -2.08 19.74 -19.76
N ALA A 179 -1.81 18.45 -19.80
CA ALA A 179 -2.46 17.51 -20.71
C ALA A 179 -3.87 17.09 -20.24
N VAL A 180 -4.11 17.10 -18.90
CA VAL A 180 -5.38 16.66 -18.34
C VAL A 180 -6.25 17.86 -17.95
N ARG A 181 -7.60 17.69 -18.04
CA ARG A 181 -8.54 18.76 -17.66
C ARG A 181 -8.53 19.02 -16.14
N LYS A 182 -8.97 20.23 -15.71
CA LYS A 182 -9.02 20.63 -14.29
C LYS A 182 -9.78 19.67 -13.36
N GLY A 183 -10.79 18.95 -13.82
CA GLY A 183 -11.53 18.00 -12.99
C GLY A 183 -10.79 16.70 -12.63
N ILE A 184 -9.61 16.46 -13.21
CA ILE A 184 -8.79 15.29 -12.90
C ILE A 184 -7.93 15.59 -11.69
N LYS A 185 -8.02 14.79 -10.63
CA LYS A 185 -7.21 14.90 -9.44
C LYS A 185 -5.82 14.29 -9.67
N ILE A 186 -4.77 15.00 -9.29
CA ILE A 186 -3.39 14.52 -9.35
C ILE A 186 -2.86 14.35 -7.93
N ARG A 187 -2.35 13.16 -7.66
CA ARG A 187 -1.59 12.76 -6.47
C ARG A 187 -0.15 12.55 -6.91
N VAL A 188 0.79 12.97 -6.12
CA VAL A 188 2.22 12.79 -6.41
C VAL A 188 2.80 11.84 -5.38
N ASP A 189 3.57 10.83 -5.82
CA ASP A 189 4.25 9.91 -4.92
C ASP A 189 5.75 9.91 -5.22
N ALA A 190 6.51 10.42 -4.27
CA ALA A 190 7.95 10.57 -4.38
C ALA A 190 8.73 9.34 -3.89
N ASN A 191 8.07 8.36 -3.25
CA ASN A 191 8.67 7.13 -2.73
C ASN A 191 10.02 7.37 -2.04
N GLN A 192 10.07 8.33 -1.12
CA GLN A 192 11.24 8.68 -0.32
C GLN A 192 12.38 9.35 -1.12
N GLY A 193 12.10 9.88 -2.33
CA GLY A 193 13.15 10.28 -3.29
C GLY A 193 13.81 11.62 -3.02
N TRP A 194 13.27 12.47 -2.14
CA TRP A 194 13.78 13.82 -1.91
C TRP A 194 14.35 13.99 -0.50
N ARG A 195 15.28 14.94 -0.37
CA ARG A 195 15.68 15.47 0.93
C ARG A 195 14.66 16.51 1.41
N PRO A 196 14.55 16.81 2.73
CA PRO A 196 13.51 17.71 3.22
C PRO A 196 13.47 19.09 2.54
N LYS A 197 14.62 19.72 2.33
CA LYS A 197 14.68 21.04 1.65
C LYS A 197 14.34 20.95 0.16
N GLU A 198 14.70 19.84 -0.48
CA GLU A 198 14.36 19.58 -1.88
C GLU A 198 12.84 19.38 -2.02
N ALA A 199 12.24 18.57 -1.14
CA ALA A 199 10.81 18.34 -1.10
C ALA A 199 10.01 19.65 -0.98
N VAL A 200 10.38 20.51 -0.02
CA VAL A 200 9.77 21.85 0.11
C VAL A 200 9.92 22.67 -1.17
N SER A 201 11.13 22.71 -1.77
CA SER A 201 11.36 23.46 -3.00
C SER A 201 10.52 22.96 -4.18
N VAL A 202 10.40 21.64 -4.33
CA VAL A 202 9.60 21.01 -5.41
C VAL A 202 8.13 21.29 -5.22
N ILE A 203 7.61 21.05 -4.00
CA ILE A 203 6.19 21.19 -3.71
C ILE A 203 5.75 22.64 -3.84
N ARG A 204 6.53 23.61 -3.34
CA ARG A 204 6.26 25.04 -3.55
C ARG A 204 6.22 25.42 -5.03
N LYS A 205 7.08 24.85 -5.86
CA LYS A 205 7.00 25.07 -7.32
C LYS A 205 5.71 24.51 -7.92
N PHE A 206 5.17 23.39 -7.40
CA PHE A 206 3.85 22.90 -7.82
C PHE A 206 2.74 23.89 -7.41
N GLU A 207 2.84 24.46 -6.21
CA GLU A 207 1.91 25.46 -5.68
C GLU A 207 1.98 26.76 -6.50
N ASP A 208 3.17 27.31 -6.71
CA ASP A 208 3.42 28.53 -7.51
C ASP A 208 2.91 28.42 -8.96
N MET A 209 2.92 27.21 -9.51
CA MET A 209 2.43 26.93 -10.87
C MET A 209 0.92 26.57 -10.91
N ASP A 210 0.22 26.58 -9.79
CA ASP A 210 -1.20 26.19 -9.67
C ASP A 210 -1.50 24.80 -10.30
N LEU A 211 -0.66 23.80 -9.95
CA LEU A 211 -0.80 22.47 -10.52
C LEU A 211 -1.93 21.65 -9.87
N ASP A 212 -2.64 22.17 -8.87
CA ASP A 212 -3.76 21.54 -8.17
C ASP A 212 -3.45 20.09 -7.75
N ILE A 213 -2.37 19.92 -6.98
CA ILE A 213 -1.95 18.62 -6.44
C ILE A 213 -2.76 18.32 -5.19
N GLU A 214 -3.45 17.18 -5.14
CA GLU A 214 -4.29 16.78 -4.01
C GLU A 214 -3.47 16.50 -2.74
N PHE A 215 -2.36 15.79 -2.90
CA PHE A 215 -1.36 15.53 -1.85
C PHE A 215 -0.04 15.03 -2.45
N VAL A 216 1.03 15.10 -1.66
CA VAL A 216 2.33 14.47 -1.96
C VAL A 216 2.58 13.34 -0.97
N GLU A 217 2.76 12.12 -1.48
CA GLU A 217 3.00 10.91 -0.71
C GLU A 217 4.50 10.67 -0.52
N GLN A 218 4.89 10.40 0.71
CA GLN A 218 6.21 10.05 1.22
C GLN A 218 7.35 10.80 0.51
N PRO A 219 7.44 12.13 0.68
CA PRO A 219 8.45 12.94 -0.01
C PRO A 219 9.88 12.63 0.44
N VAL A 220 10.06 12.30 1.72
CA VAL A 220 11.37 12.07 2.37
C VAL A 220 11.52 10.64 2.87
N ASN A 221 12.73 10.27 3.26
CA ASN A 221 13.01 8.92 3.76
C ASN A 221 12.09 8.53 4.93
N ALA A 222 11.67 7.28 4.96
CA ALA A 222 10.69 6.72 5.91
C ALA A 222 11.07 6.93 7.38
N TRP A 223 12.35 6.85 7.72
CA TRP A 223 12.84 7.03 9.09
C TRP A 223 13.00 8.51 9.50
N ASP A 224 12.99 9.45 8.54
CA ASP A 224 13.18 10.88 8.78
C ASP A 224 11.85 11.59 9.10
N ILE A 225 11.30 11.28 10.26
CA ILE A 225 10.02 11.85 10.72
C ILE A 225 10.14 13.37 10.96
N ASP A 226 11.29 13.85 11.42
CA ASP A 226 11.51 15.28 11.62
C ASP A 226 11.66 16.01 10.29
N GLY A 227 12.27 15.38 9.28
CA GLY A 227 12.28 15.88 7.91
C GLY A 227 10.88 15.89 7.27
N LEU A 228 10.07 14.86 7.53
CA LEU A 228 8.67 14.81 7.07
C LEU A 228 7.86 15.95 7.68
N LYS A 229 7.99 16.17 9.00
CA LYS A 229 7.39 17.32 9.70
C LYS A 229 7.86 18.64 9.10
N TYR A 230 9.17 18.79 8.85
CA TYR A 230 9.70 19.99 8.23
C TYR A 230 9.05 20.28 6.87
N VAL A 231 8.81 19.26 6.06
CA VAL A 231 8.09 19.43 4.79
C VAL A 231 6.66 19.88 5.05
N THR A 232 5.92 19.18 5.91
CA THR A 232 4.52 19.48 6.24
C THR A 232 4.33 20.89 6.75
N ASP A 233 5.23 21.37 7.62
CA ASP A 233 5.17 22.73 8.18
C ASP A 233 5.49 23.83 7.15
N ASN A 234 6.07 23.52 5.99
CA ASN A 234 6.59 24.49 5.04
C ASN A 234 5.90 24.49 3.67
N VAL A 235 4.83 23.73 3.50
CA VAL A 235 4.04 23.67 2.24
C VAL A 235 2.54 23.73 2.56
N GLU A 236 1.73 24.17 1.59
CA GLU A 236 0.26 24.17 1.70
C GLU A 236 -0.35 22.84 1.23
N THR A 237 0.31 22.17 0.28
CA THR A 237 -0.09 20.87 -0.26
C THR A 237 -0.02 19.80 0.83
N LYS A 238 -1.08 19.03 1.01
CA LYS A 238 -1.13 17.96 2.01
C LYS A 238 -0.03 16.93 1.83
N ILE A 239 0.55 16.49 2.93
CA ILE A 239 1.57 15.44 2.95
C ILE A 239 0.96 14.14 3.47
N LEU A 240 1.23 13.04 2.75
CA LEU A 240 0.80 11.70 3.12
C LEU A 240 2.00 10.84 3.51
N ALA A 241 1.95 10.26 4.72
CA ALA A 241 2.93 9.29 5.20
C ALA A 241 2.54 7.88 4.74
N ASP A 242 3.40 7.19 3.99
CA ASP A 242 3.25 5.79 3.56
C ASP A 242 4.29 4.90 4.25
N GLU A 243 5.53 4.91 3.79
CA GLU A 243 6.58 4.04 4.31
C GLU A 243 7.05 4.43 5.73
N SER A 244 6.63 5.58 6.23
CA SER A 244 6.86 6.00 7.62
C SER A 244 5.89 5.37 8.63
N VAL A 245 4.87 4.59 8.18
CA VAL A 245 3.84 4.03 9.06
C VAL A 245 3.68 2.54 8.81
N PHE A 246 4.12 1.73 9.76
CA PHE A 246 4.03 0.27 9.76
C PHE A 246 3.12 -0.29 10.85
N GLY A 247 2.38 0.57 11.51
CA GLY A 247 1.41 0.14 12.53
C GLY A 247 0.93 1.29 13.41
N PRO A 248 0.09 0.99 14.41
CA PRO A 248 -0.49 2.00 15.29
C PRO A 248 0.55 2.86 16.03
N SER A 249 1.65 2.26 16.46
CA SER A 249 2.73 2.99 17.15
C SER A 249 3.37 4.07 16.27
N ASP A 250 3.58 3.77 14.99
CA ASP A 250 4.16 4.75 14.06
C ASP A 250 3.13 5.81 13.71
N ALA A 251 1.86 5.41 13.48
CA ALA A 251 0.77 6.34 13.25
C ALA A 251 0.64 7.33 14.42
N PHE A 252 0.75 6.84 15.67
CA PHE A 252 0.72 7.69 16.85
C PHE A 252 1.86 8.73 16.85
N LYS A 253 3.09 8.32 16.51
CA LYS A 253 4.24 9.25 16.40
C LYS A 253 4.02 10.33 15.33
N ILE A 254 3.46 9.94 14.15
CA ILE A 254 3.13 10.89 13.09
C ILE A 254 2.11 11.91 13.57
N ILE A 255 1.06 11.46 14.25
CA ILE A 255 -0.01 12.33 14.79
C ILE A 255 0.53 13.25 15.89
N GLU A 256 1.25 12.69 16.86
CA GLU A 256 1.85 13.45 17.97
C GLU A 256 2.75 14.59 17.48
N LYS A 257 3.60 14.29 16.51
CA LYS A 257 4.50 15.27 15.88
C LYS A 257 3.81 16.17 14.86
N ARG A 258 2.60 15.86 14.42
CA ARG A 258 1.94 16.48 13.25
C ARG A 258 2.87 16.46 12.03
N ALA A 259 3.47 15.29 11.78
CA ALA A 259 4.48 15.13 10.74
C ALA A 259 3.91 14.88 9.35
N ALA A 260 2.61 14.60 9.23
CA ALA A 260 1.89 14.47 7.98
C ALA A 260 0.40 14.77 8.20
N ASP A 261 -0.32 15.11 7.12
CA ASP A 261 -1.76 15.38 7.12
C ASP A 261 -2.58 14.10 6.91
N LEU A 262 -2.00 13.11 6.25
CA LEU A 262 -2.64 11.87 5.83
C LEU A 262 -1.74 10.67 6.11
N ILE A 263 -2.33 9.49 6.25
CA ILE A 263 -1.62 8.21 6.45
C ILE A 263 -2.13 7.20 5.43
N SER A 264 -1.22 6.49 4.78
CA SER A 264 -1.51 5.35 3.90
C SER A 264 -1.48 4.04 4.69
N ILE A 265 -2.58 3.29 4.65
CA ILE A 265 -2.71 1.98 5.28
C ILE A 265 -2.55 0.89 4.22
N LYS A 266 -1.66 -0.07 4.48
CA LYS A 266 -1.52 -1.29 3.67
C LYS A 266 -1.57 -2.51 4.59
N LEU A 267 -2.35 -3.52 4.24
CA LEU A 267 -2.49 -4.74 5.07
C LEU A 267 -1.14 -5.41 5.36
N MET A 268 -0.19 -5.36 4.42
CA MET A 268 1.15 -5.93 4.61
C MET A 268 2.06 -5.12 5.54
N LYS A 269 1.66 -3.92 5.97
CA LYS A 269 2.44 -3.08 6.90
C LYS A 269 1.94 -3.18 8.33
N CYS A 270 0.66 -3.42 8.56
CA CYS A 270 0.05 -3.38 9.88
C CYS A 270 -0.74 -4.65 10.23
#